data_c8162a7503581c84b573a91bf08dfbee
#
_entry.id   c8162a7503581c84b573a91bf08dfbee
#
_cell.length_a   1.000
_cell.length_b   1.000
_cell.length_c   1.000
_cell.angle_alpha   90.00
_cell.angle_beta   90.00
_cell.angle_gamma   90.00
#
_symmetry.space_group_name_H-M   'P 1'
#
loop_
_entity.id
_entity.type
_entity.pdbx_description
1 polymer ?
#
loop_
_entity_poly.entity_id
_entity_poly.type
_entity_poly.pdbx_seq_one_letter_code
_entity_poly.pdbx_strand_id
1 'polypeptide(L)'
;MYFVRLLRVANMTCIINKNKFDESSYNKFFSYLLEGNRRQCISFINDCIESGLGLKEIYILLLQRALHDIGDLWQKNVVSVAQEHLATAIIQRLMMFIYQKQALPSPNGFKVLIACPGNELHEIGARMVADFFEIHGFDVKFVGSNIPVRDVVGQIKAFSPDLIGVSCTMAFNLHEIKNVIDAVRETNANVKVFVGGYAFNKNPGLYKIAGADFYAADAEDALAKAKSFLLERGAANELSC
;
A
#
# COMPACT_ATOMS: atom_id res chain seq x y z
N MET A 1 9.83 2.58 -33.52
CA MET A 1 8.73 3.18 -34.29
C MET A 1 7.63 2.16 -34.62
N TYR A 2 7.27 1.23 -33.70
CA TYR A 2 6.34 0.13 -33.97
C TYR A 2 5.22 -0.05 -32.94
N PHE A 3 5.05 0.85 -31.95
CA PHE A 3 4.08 0.67 -30.86
C PHE A 3 2.93 1.71 -30.82
N VAL A 4 2.90 2.69 -31.74
CA VAL A 4 1.89 3.79 -31.70
C VAL A 4 0.69 3.53 -32.63
N ARG A 5 0.60 2.41 -33.32
CA ARG A 5 -0.39 2.23 -34.40
C ARG A 5 -1.64 1.42 -34.05
N LEU A 6 -1.90 1.11 -32.78
CA LEU A 6 -3.01 0.18 -32.42
C LEU A 6 -4.10 0.73 -31.50
N LEU A 7 -4.22 2.03 -31.27
CA LEU A 7 -5.30 2.55 -30.41
C LEU A 7 -6.02 3.76 -31.05
N ARG A 8 -6.68 3.56 -32.20
CA ARG A 8 -7.86 4.31 -32.59
C ARG A 8 -9.07 3.40 -32.47
N VAL A 9 -9.67 3.35 -31.29
CA VAL A 9 -11.00 2.72 -31.10
C VAL A 9 -11.87 3.65 -30.28
N ALA A 10 -12.90 4.08 -30.94
CA ALA A 10 -14.20 4.61 -30.56
C ALA A 10 -14.51 4.88 -29.06
N ASN A 11 -15.14 6.03 -28.83
CA ASN A 11 -15.96 6.35 -27.66
C ASN A 11 -16.98 5.21 -27.38
N MET A 12 -16.59 4.23 -26.60
CA MET A 12 -17.52 3.32 -25.94
C MET A 12 -17.44 3.59 -24.45
N THR A 13 -18.53 4.08 -23.89
CA THR A 13 -18.78 4.06 -22.45
C THR A 13 -18.67 2.61 -22.00
N CYS A 14 -17.52 2.27 -21.40
CA CYS A 14 -17.31 0.90 -20.92
C CYS A 14 -18.10 0.77 -19.62
N ILE A 15 -19.25 0.12 -19.67
CA ILE A 15 -20.00 -0.30 -18.47
C ILE A 15 -19.16 -1.39 -17.82
N ILE A 16 -18.35 -1.02 -16.83
CA ILE A 16 -17.57 -1.94 -16.03
C ILE A 16 -18.57 -2.67 -15.11
N ASN A 17 -18.86 -3.91 -15.43
CA ASN A 17 -19.70 -4.75 -14.58
C ASN A 17 -18.84 -5.31 -13.43
N LYS A 18 -19.34 -5.23 -12.18
CA LYS A 18 -18.68 -5.70 -10.95
C LYS A 18 -18.10 -7.13 -11.03
N ASN A 19 -18.59 -7.93 -11.97
CA ASN A 19 -18.15 -9.31 -12.21
C ASN A 19 -17.10 -9.45 -13.33
N LYS A 20 -16.63 -8.37 -13.96
CA LYS A 20 -15.69 -8.42 -15.09
C LYS A 20 -14.85 -7.16 -15.16
N PHE A 21 -14.00 -6.93 -14.16
CA PHE A 21 -12.84 -6.11 -14.41
C PHE A 21 -11.86 -6.95 -15.23
N ASP A 22 -11.84 -6.73 -16.55
CA ASP A 22 -11.08 -7.53 -17.51
C ASP A 22 -9.73 -6.87 -17.89
N GLU A 23 -8.90 -7.63 -18.54
CA GLU A 23 -7.59 -7.20 -19.01
C GLU A 23 -7.68 -5.99 -19.98
N SER A 24 -8.75 -5.90 -20.75
CA SER A 24 -8.99 -4.76 -21.67
C SER A 24 -9.19 -3.45 -20.90
N SER A 25 -9.94 -3.50 -19.81
CA SER A 25 -10.18 -2.36 -18.92
C SER A 25 -8.89 -1.90 -18.25
N TYR A 26 -8.08 -2.85 -17.76
CA TYR A 26 -6.77 -2.54 -17.21
C TYR A 26 -5.86 -1.89 -18.25
N ASN A 27 -5.73 -2.47 -19.43
CA ASN A 27 -4.88 -1.95 -20.50
C ASN A 27 -5.29 -0.54 -20.92
N LYS A 28 -6.59 -0.22 -20.93
CA LYS A 28 -7.09 1.11 -21.19
C LYS A 28 -6.66 2.12 -20.12
N PHE A 29 -6.83 1.78 -18.84
CA PHE A 29 -6.35 2.59 -17.74
C PHE A 29 -4.85 2.80 -17.79
N PHE A 30 -4.10 1.72 -18.02
CA PHE A 30 -2.64 1.74 -18.07
C PHE A 30 -2.11 2.60 -19.23
N SER A 31 -2.78 2.60 -20.41
CA SER A 31 -2.41 3.51 -21.49
C SER A 31 -2.58 4.97 -21.11
N TYR A 32 -3.69 5.34 -20.45
CA TYR A 32 -3.89 6.70 -19.96
C TYR A 32 -2.83 7.13 -18.96
N LEU A 33 -2.42 6.20 -18.11
CA LEU A 33 -1.38 6.45 -17.11
C LEU A 33 -0.01 6.69 -17.76
N LEU A 34 0.39 5.85 -18.74
CA LEU A 34 1.64 6.01 -19.50
C LEU A 34 1.67 7.29 -20.34
N GLU A 35 0.53 7.72 -20.87
CA GLU A 35 0.37 8.99 -21.58
C GLU A 35 0.41 10.22 -20.65
N GLY A 36 0.37 10.01 -19.33
CA GLY A 36 0.23 11.10 -18.36
C GLY A 36 -1.15 11.76 -18.40
N ASN A 37 -2.15 11.11 -18.97
CA ASN A 37 -3.49 11.64 -19.16
C ASN A 37 -4.33 11.56 -17.88
N ARG A 38 -4.01 12.44 -16.94
CA ARG A 38 -4.65 12.50 -15.63
C ARG A 38 -6.18 12.61 -15.69
N ARG A 39 -6.73 13.37 -16.66
CA ARG A 39 -8.18 13.54 -16.78
C ARG A 39 -8.87 12.22 -17.08
N GLN A 40 -8.32 11.45 -18.02
CA GLN A 40 -8.86 10.15 -18.39
C GLN A 40 -8.69 9.14 -17.25
N CYS A 41 -7.57 9.17 -16.52
CA CYS A 41 -7.39 8.34 -15.34
C CYS A 41 -8.47 8.61 -14.27
N ILE A 42 -8.74 9.88 -13.95
CA ILE A 42 -9.78 10.26 -12.98
C ILE A 42 -11.17 9.83 -13.47
N SER A 43 -11.51 10.08 -14.74
CA SER A 43 -12.79 9.65 -15.32
C SER A 43 -12.95 8.14 -15.22
N PHE A 44 -11.92 7.38 -15.59
CA PHE A 44 -11.93 5.91 -15.52
C PHE A 44 -12.15 5.39 -14.09
N ILE A 45 -11.45 5.95 -13.11
CA ILE A 45 -11.64 5.58 -11.70
C ILE A 45 -13.05 5.94 -11.22
N ASN A 46 -13.61 7.08 -11.66
CA ASN A 46 -14.97 7.42 -11.31
C ASN A 46 -15.97 6.41 -11.87
N ASP A 47 -15.83 6.02 -13.15
CA ASP A 47 -16.65 4.98 -13.78
C ASP A 47 -16.54 3.64 -13.02
N CYS A 48 -15.34 3.28 -12.53
CA CYS A 48 -15.14 2.11 -11.70
C CYS A 48 -15.96 2.19 -10.39
N ILE A 49 -15.89 3.33 -9.70
CA ILE A 49 -16.64 3.55 -8.45
C ILE A 49 -18.15 3.51 -8.70
N GLU A 50 -18.62 4.17 -9.74
CA GLU A 50 -20.05 4.17 -10.12
C GLU A 50 -20.56 2.77 -10.50
N SER A 51 -19.70 1.92 -11.07
CA SER A 51 -20.00 0.51 -11.33
C SER A 51 -19.98 -0.38 -10.08
N GLY A 52 -19.62 0.20 -8.92
CA GLY A 52 -19.63 -0.45 -7.61
C GLY A 52 -18.34 -1.16 -7.23
N LEU A 53 -17.20 -0.86 -7.89
CA LEU A 53 -15.90 -1.30 -7.38
C LEU A 53 -15.55 -0.50 -6.13
N GLY A 54 -15.15 -1.22 -5.08
CA GLY A 54 -14.69 -0.61 -3.84
C GLY A 54 -13.23 -0.16 -3.91
N LEU A 55 -12.78 0.56 -2.87
CA LEU A 55 -11.39 1.01 -2.73
C LEU A 55 -10.41 -0.15 -2.88
N LYS A 56 -10.69 -1.30 -2.27
CA LYS A 56 -9.84 -2.50 -2.30
C LYS A 56 -9.58 -2.96 -3.73
N GLU A 57 -10.65 -3.18 -4.49
CA GLU A 57 -10.55 -3.68 -5.86
C GLU A 57 -9.77 -2.68 -6.72
N ILE A 58 -10.03 -1.39 -6.60
CA ILE A 58 -9.34 -0.35 -7.35
C ILE A 58 -7.85 -0.30 -6.96
N TYR A 59 -7.53 -0.37 -5.67
CA TYR A 59 -6.13 -0.33 -5.21
C TYR A 59 -5.34 -1.55 -5.71
N ILE A 60 -5.89 -2.75 -5.58
CA ILE A 60 -5.17 -3.98 -5.93
C ILE A 60 -5.16 -4.22 -7.44
N LEU A 61 -6.34 -4.17 -8.09
CA LEU A 61 -6.48 -4.57 -9.49
C LEU A 61 -5.97 -3.51 -10.48
N LEU A 62 -5.95 -2.24 -10.06
CA LEU A 62 -5.52 -1.13 -10.93
C LEU A 62 -4.23 -0.50 -10.45
N LEU A 63 -4.25 0.16 -9.28
CA LEU A 63 -3.17 1.07 -8.91
C LEU A 63 -1.88 0.32 -8.54
N GLN A 64 -1.97 -0.72 -7.71
CA GLN A 64 -0.81 -1.53 -7.31
C GLN A 64 -0.24 -2.29 -8.50
N ARG A 65 -1.10 -2.89 -9.31
CA ARG A 65 -0.69 -3.57 -10.54
C ARG A 65 0.03 -2.62 -11.49
N ALA A 66 -0.53 -1.42 -11.72
CA ALA A 66 0.08 -0.42 -12.60
C ALA A 66 1.45 0.05 -12.10
N LEU A 67 1.63 0.22 -10.78
CA LEU A 67 2.93 0.55 -10.19
C LEU A 67 3.98 -0.55 -10.45
N HIS A 68 3.60 -1.83 -10.32
CA HIS A 68 4.49 -2.95 -10.61
C HIS A 68 4.85 -3.00 -12.10
N ASP A 69 3.86 -2.89 -12.98
CA ASP A 69 4.08 -2.96 -14.43
C ASP A 69 4.94 -1.78 -14.92
N ILE A 70 4.73 -0.57 -14.39
CA ILE A 70 5.58 0.60 -14.70
C ILE A 70 7.00 0.39 -14.19
N GLY A 71 7.16 -0.13 -12.97
CA GLY A 71 8.47 -0.45 -12.40
C GLY A 71 9.23 -1.47 -13.25
N ASP A 72 8.55 -2.51 -13.73
CA ASP A 72 9.12 -3.51 -14.64
C ASP A 72 9.52 -2.91 -16.00
N LEU A 73 8.70 -2.01 -16.55
CA LEU A 73 9.01 -1.30 -17.79
C LEU A 73 10.19 -0.34 -17.63
N TRP A 74 10.28 0.33 -16.49
CA TRP A 74 11.41 1.19 -16.17
C TRP A 74 12.71 0.38 -16.04
N GLN A 75 12.69 -0.74 -15.32
CA GLN A 75 13.87 -1.63 -15.21
C GLN A 75 14.36 -2.15 -16.57
N LYS A 76 13.44 -2.33 -17.51
CA LYS A 76 13.73 -2.75 -18.89
C LYS A 76 14.11 -1.57 -19.83
N ASN A 77 14.21 -0.34 -19.29
CA ASN A 77 14.44 0.89 -20.06
C ASN A 77 13.39 1.14 -21.18
N VAL A 78 12.16 0.65 -21.01
CA VAL A 78 11.03 0.90 -21.92
C VAL A 78 10.36 2.23 -21.61
N VAL A 79 10.26 2.60 -20.33
CA VAL A 79 9.80 3.91 -19.86
C VAL A 79 10.94 4.65 -19.17
N SER A 80 10.95 5.98 -19.32
CA SER A 80 11.94 6.84 -18.67
C SER A 80 11.57 7.06 -17.19
N VAL A 81 12.54 7.50 -16.38
CA VAL A 81 12.34 7.94 -14.99
C VAL A 81 11.24 9.02 -14.91
N ALA A 82 11.22 9.96 -15.87
CA ALA A 82 10.21 11.01 -15.89
C ALA A 82 8.79 10.47 -16.11
N GLN A 83 8.63 9.45 -16.93
CA GLN A 83 7.33 8.78 -17.14
C GLN A 83 6.90 7.99 -15.92
N GLU A 84 7.82 7.27 -15.28
CA GLU A 84 7.56 6.56 -14.03
C GLU A 84 7.11 7.54 -12.94
N HIS A 85 7.83 8.63 -12.72
CA HIS A 85 7.49 9.66 -11.74
C HIS A 85 6.14 10.33 -12.03
N LEU A 86 5.84 10.62 -13.30
CA LEU A 86 4.55 11.19 -13.69
C LEU A 86 3.39 10.24 -13.40
N ALA A 87 3.55 8.97 -13.73
CA ALA A 87 2.56 7.94 -13.45
C ALA A 87 2.34 7.75 -11.94
N THR A 88 3.41 7.69 -11.18
CA THR A 88 3.40 7.63 -9.71
C THR A 88 2.66 8.82 -9.09
N ALA A 89 2.92 10.04 -9.56
CA ALA A 89 2.20 11.24 -9.09
C ALA A 89 0.70 11.23 -9.45
N ILE A 90 0.35 10.66 -10.60
CA ILE A 90 -1.07 10.46 -10.97
C ILE A 90 -1.71 9.45 -10.02
N ILE A 91 -1.07 8.31 -9.75
CA ILE A 91 -1.58 7.28 -8.84
C ILE A 91 -1.80 7.84 -7.44
N GLN A 92 -0.86 8.60 -6.88
CA GLN A 92 -1.04 9.26 -5.57
C GLN A 92 -2.28 10.15 -5.55
N ARG A 93 -2.53 10.89 -6.61
CA ARG A 93 -3.72 11.74 -6.73
C ARG A 93 -5.01 10.93 -6.83
N LEU A 94 -4.99 9.82 -7.54
CA LEU A 94 -6.12 8.89 -7.62
C LEU A 94 -6.43 8.27 -6.26
N MET A 95 -5.41 7.89 -5.48
CA MET A 95 -5.58 7.39 -4.12
C MET A 95 -6.33 8.40 -3.24
N MET A 96 -5.91 9.67 -3.23
CA MET A 96 -6.62 10.73 -2.50
C MET A 96 -8.08 10.88 -2.96
N PHE A 97 -8.31 10.84 -4.27
CA PHE A 97 -9.65 10.95 -4.84
C PHE A 97 -10.56 9.79 -4.43
N ILE A 98 -10.04 8.56 -4.43
CA ILE A 98 -10.77 7.35 -4.04
C ILE A 98 -11.04 7.37 -2.53
N TYR A 99 -10.01 7.71 -1.73
CA TYR A 99 -10.11 7.76 -0.27
C TYR A 99 -11.19 8.74 0.21
N GLN A 100 -11.24 9.94 -0.38
CA GLN A 100 -12.26 10.96 -0.04
C GLN A 100 -13.70 10.52 -0.29
N LYS A 101 -13.91 9.48 -1.10
CA LYS A 101 -15.24 8.90 -1.36
C LYS A 101 -15.62 7.79 -0.38
N GLN A 102 -14.71 7.42 0.54
CA GLN A 102 -14.99 6.38 1.52
C GLN A 102 -15.71 6.97 2.74
N ALA A 103 -16.72 6.25 3.23
CA ALA A 103 -17.28 6.50 4.54
C ALA A 103 -16.36 5.87 5.59
N LEU A 104 -15.77 6.68 6.45
CA LEU A 104 -14.95 6.16 7.53
C LEU A 104 -15.84 5.62 8.65
N PRO A 105 -15.62 4.40 9.12
CA PRO A 105 -16.36 3.82 10.24
C PRO A 105 -15.96 4.47 11.56
N SER A 106 -16.71 4.18 12.61
CA SER A 106 -16.32 4.55 13.97
C SER A 106 -14.99 3.88 14.35
N PRO A 107 -14.10 4.56 15.09
CA PRO A 107 -12.84 3.99 15.54
C PRO A 107 -13.04 2.67 16.30
N ASN A 108 -12.21 1.68 16.01
CA ASN A 108 -12.22 0.38 16.69
C ASN A 108 -11.33 0.33 17.96
N GLY A 109 -10.67 1.44 18.29
CA GLY A 109 -9.82 1.59 19.47
C GLY A 109 -8.37 1.15 19.27
N PHE A 110 -8.00 0.53 18.17
CA PHE A 110 -6.63 0.09 17.91
C PHE A 110 -5.84 1.08 17.06
N LYS A 111 -4.55 1.21 17.36
CA LYS A 111 -3.61 2.15 16.75
C LYS A 111 -2.56 1.44 15.92
N VAL A 112 -2.34 1.91 14.71
CA VAL A 112 -1.35 1.35 13.79
C VAL A 112 -0.38 2.44 13.33
N LEU A 113 0.92 2.22 13.49
CA LEU A 113 1.97 3.06 12.92
C LEU A 113 2.53 2.38 11.69
N ILE A 114 2.61 3.08 10.56
CA ILE A 114 3.20 2.56 9.31
C ILE A 114 4.33 3.45 8.86
N ALA A 115 5.49 2.84 8.53
CA ALA A 115 6.71 3.53 8.14
C ALA A 115 7.45 2.83 7.01
N CYS A 116 8.16 3.63 6.19
CA CYS A 116 9.21 3.17 5.29
C CYS A 116 10.54 3.73 5.81
N PRO A 117 11.30 2.97 6.59
CA PRO A 117 12.50 3.49 7.25
C PRO A 117 13.68 3.62 6.29
N GLY A 118 14.66 4.32 6.72
CA GLY A 118 15.94 4.68 6.11
C GLY A 118 16.19 4.23 4.68
N ASN A 119 16.52 5.13 3.77
CA ASN A 119 16.75 4.89 2.33
C ASN A 119 15.60 4.25 1.53
N GLU A 120 14.46 3.88 2.16
CA GLU A 120 13.29 3.35 1.46
C GLU A 120 12.38 4.51 1.02
N LEU A 121 12.39 4.78 -0.30
CA LEU A 121 11.62 5.85 -0.91
C LEU A 121 10.27 5.37 -1.48
N HIS A 122 10.06 4.05 -1.59
CA HIS A 122 8.87 3.45 -2.16
C HIS A 122 7.74 3.40 -1.12
N GLU A 123 7.03 4.51 -0.96
CA GLU A 123 6.04 4.65 0.12
C GLU A 123 4.60 4.33 -0.31
N ILE A 124 4.29 4.27 -1.60
CA ILE A 124 2.89 4.22 -2.06
C ILE A 124 2.20 2.94 -1.59
N GLY A 125 2.88 1.80 -1.66
CA GLY A 125 2.33 0.54 -1.15
C GLY A 125 2.02 0.59 0.35
N ALA A 126 2.90 1.21 1.13
CA ALA A 126 2.69 1.41 2.57
C ALA A 126 1.52 2.38 2.85
N ARG A 127 1.36 3.43 2.05
CA ARG A 127 0.22 4.35 2.13
C ARG A 127 -1.09 3.64 1.80
N MET A 128 -1.11 2.76 0.78
CA MET A 128 -2.29 1.93 0.48
C MET A 128 -2.70 1.07 1.67
N VAL A 129 -1.72 0.49 2.37
CA VAL A 129 -1.97 -0.27 3.61
C VAL A 129 -2.53 0.63 4.71
N ALA A 130 -2.00 1.85 4.88
CA ALA A 130 -2.50 2.81 5.85
C ALA A 130 -3.97 3.17 5.58
N ASP A 131 -4.29 3.58 4.35
CA ASP A 131 -5.66 3.89 3.93
C ASP A 131 -6.60 2.69 4.18
N PHE A 132 -6.10 1.47 3.93
CA PHE A 132 -6.88 0.25 4.11
C PHE A 132 -7.19 -0.03 5.59
N PHE A 133 -6.26 0.23 6.50
CA PHE A 133 -6.51 0.14 7.94
C PHE A 133 -7.49 1.23 8.42
N GLU A 134 -7.36 2.48 7.93
CA GLU A 134 -8.25 3.57 8.32
C GLU A 134 -9.71 3.31 7.94
N ILE A 135 -9.97 2.82 6.71
CA ILE A 135 -11.34 2.48 6.29
C ILE A 135 -11.93 1.27 7.03
N HIS A 136 -11.13 0.58 7.84
CA HIS A 136 -11.57 -0.48 8.75
C HIS A 136 -11.58 -0.04 10.22
N GLY A 137 -11.50 1.26 10.48
CA GLY A 137 -11.70 1.86 11.80
C GLY A 137 -10.47 1.92 12.69
N PHE A 138 -9.29 1.63 12.18
CA PHE A 138 -8.06 1.82 12.96
C PHE A 138 -7.66 3.30 13.01
N ASP A 139 -7.09 3.72 14.13
CA ASP A 139 -6.38 5.00 14.24
C ASP A 139 -4.97 4.80 13.66
N VAL A 140 -4.70 5.40 12.49
CA VAL A 140 -3.47 5.12 11.73
C VAL A 140 -2.58 6.35 11.68
N LYS A 141 -1.28 6.13 11.92
CA LYS A 141 -0.24 7.10 11.57
C LYS A 141 0.66 6.53 10.49
N PHE A 142 0.58 7.11 9.30
CA PHE A 142 1.56 6.89 8.24
C PHE A 142 2.62 7.98 8.31
N VAL A 143 3.86 7.61 8.64
CA VAL A 143 4.95 8.58 8.83
C VAL A 143 5.81 8.82 7.58
N GLY A 144 5.49 8.13 6.47
CA GLY A 144 6.13 8.36 5.17
C GLY A 144 7.37 7.51 4.93
N SER A 145 8.17 7.97 3.97
CA SER A 145 9.38 7.31 3.47
C SER A 145 10.66 7.92 4.05
N ASN A 146 11.74 7.14 3.99
CA ASN A 146 13.09 7.57 4.41
C ASN A 146 13.15 8.09 5.86
N ILE A 147 12.41 7.47 6.77
CA ILE A 147 12.32 7.92 8.15
C ILE A 147 13.48 7.36 8.97
N PRO A 148 14.29 8.21 9.63
CA PRO A 148 15.35 7.74 10.54
C PRO A 148 14.79 6.90 11.68
N VAL A 149 15.53 5.87 12.10
CA VAL A 149 15.14 4.96 13.21
C VAL A 149 14.72 5.72 14.47
N ARG A 150 15.49 6.75 14.86
CA ARG A 150 15.20 7.59 16.04
C ARG A 150 13.83 8.26 15.97
N ASP A 151 13.39 8.66 14.76
CA ASP A 151 12.14 9.38 14.55
C ASP A 151 10.95 8.38 14.57
N VAL A 152 11.15 7.15 14.05
CA VAL A 152 10.17 6.06 14.23
C VAL A 152 9.97 5.77 15.71
N VAL A 153 11.05 5.64 16.49
CA VAL A 153 10.99 5.44 17.96
C VAL A 153 10.28 6.61 18.66
N GLY A 154 10.54 7.84 18.22
CA GLY A 154 9.85 9.03 18.72
C GLY A 154 8.32 8.95 18.50
N GLN A 155 7.90 8.52 17.32
CA GLN A 155 6.47 8.33 17.00
C GLN A 155 5.84 7.19 17.80
N ILE A 156 6.57 6.10 18.03
CA ILE A 156 6.08 4.99 18.88
C ILE A 156 5.78 5.49 20.30
N LYS A 157 6.70 6.24 20.90
CA LYS A 157 6.52 6.81 22.25
C LYS A 157 5.34 7.78 22.32
N ALA A 158 5.20 8.64 21.29
CA ALA A 158 4.15 9.66 21.27
C ALA A 158 2.76 9.10 20.95
N PHE A 159 2.67 8.08 20.11
CA PHE A 159 1.40 7.53 19.63
C PHE A 159 0.96 6.29 20.38
N SER A 160 1.90 5.52 20.94
CA SER A 160 1.64 4.24 21.62
C SER A 160 0.83 3.28 20.75
N PRO A 161 1.35 2.88 19.57
CA PRO A 161 0.65 1.99 18.65
C PRO A 161 0.53 0.58 19.24
N ASP A 162 -0.54 -0.14 18.86
CA ASP A 162 -0.72 -1.56 19.14
C ASP A 162 0.02 -2.41 18.11
N LEU A 163 0.17 -1.87 16.89
CA LEU A 163 0.78 -2.55 15.76
C LEU A 163 1.67 -1.58 14.97
N ILE A 164 2.79 -2.10 14.47
CA ILE A 164 3.71 -1.35 13.60
C ILE A 164 3.87 -2.09 12.29
N GLY A 165 3.62 -1.39 11.17
CA GLY A 165 3.89 -1.87 9.82
C GLY A 165 5.16 -1.24 9.25
N VAL A 166 6.06 -2.06 8.75
CA VAL A 166 7.32 -1.62 8.13
C VAL A 166 7.41 -2.13 6.71
N SER A 167 7.51 -1.22 5.74
CA SER A 167 7.55 -1.55 4.33
C SER A 167 8.96 -1.49 3.76
N CYS A 168 9.30 -2.49 2.93
CA CYS A 168 10.55 -2.56 2.20
C CYS A 168 10.32 -3.05 0.76
N THR A 169 10.67 -2.22 -0.20
CA THR A 169 10.63 -2.57 -1.63
C THR A 169 11.98 -3.05 -2.15
N MET A 170 13.05 -2.36 -1.74
CA MET A 170 14.40 -2.64 -2.20
C MET A 170 15.13 -3.53 -1.21
N ALA A 171 15.53 -4.74 -1.64
CA ALA A 171 16.15 -5.74 -0.76
C ALA A 171 17.45 -5.26 -0.08
N PHE A 172 18.17 -4.32 -0.66
CA PHE A 172 19.37 -3.74 -0.02
C PHE A 172 19.05 -2.88 1.21
N ASN A 173 17.77 -2.48 1.40
CA ASN A 173 17.31 -1.73 2.58
C ASN A 173 16.91 -2.65 3.76
N LEU A 174 17.00 -3.97 3.63
CA LEU A 174 16.57 -4.92 4.69
C LEU A 174 17.30 -4.71 6.02
N HIS A 175 18.55 -4.23 6.00
CA HIS A 175 19.30 -3.91 7.21
C HIS A 175 18.66 -2.76 8.01
N GLU A 176 18.09 -1.75 7.31
CA GLU A 176 17.37 -0.65 7.98
C GLU A 176 16.07 -1.13 8.61
N ILE A 177 15.38 -2.10 7.97
CA ILE A 177 14.19 -2.73 8.56
C ILE A 177 14.53 -3.41 9.88
N LYS A 178 15.64 -4.17 9.90
CA LYS A 178 16.12 -4.82 11.13
C LYS A 178 16.46 -3.80 12.21
N ASN A 179 17.19 -2.74 11.88
CA ASN A 179 17.54 -1.67 12.82
C ASN A 179 16.28 -1.04 13.46
N VAL A 180 15.24 -0.79 12.67
CA VAL A 180 13.96 -0.30 13.20
C VAL A 180 13.32 -1.30 14.14
N ILE A 181 13.25 -2.58 13.75
CA ILE A 181 12.61 -3.61 14.58
C ILE A 181 13.36 -3.80 15.89
N ASP A 182 14.70 -3.83 15.87
CA ASP A 182 15.52 -3.94 17.08
C ASP A 182 15.22 -2.74 18.02
N ALA A 183 15.21 -1.50 17.49
CA ALA A 183 14.89 -0.31 18.28
C ALA A 183 13.43 -0.30 18.80
N VAL A 184 12.49 -0.86 18.05
CA VAL A 184 11.11 -1.07 18.50
C VAL A 184 11.09 -2.01 19.70
N ARG A 185 11.79 -3.14 19.64
CA ARG A 185 11.86 -4.13 20.72
C ARG A 185 12.47 -3.55 22.00
N GLU A 186 13.50 -2.73 21.88
CA GLU A 186 14.10 -1.99 23.01
C GLU A 186 13.12 -0.99 23.64
N THR A 187 12.28 -0.36 22.82
CA THR A 187 11.34 0.69 23.27
C THR A 187 10.06 0.10 23.84
N ASN A 188 9.50 -0.93 23.20
CA ASN A 188 8.27 -1.61 23.60
C ASN A 188 8.25 -3.04 23.07
N ALA A 189 8.67 -3.97 23.89
CA ALA A 189 8.77 -5.40 23.54
C ALA A 189 7.39 -6.03 23.19
N ASN A 190 6.29 -5.45 23.66
CA ASN A 190 4.94 -6.02 23.50
C ASN A 190 4.22 -5.57 22.24
N VAL A 191 4.71 -4.51 21.54
CA VAL A 191 4.11 -4.07 20.29
C VAL A 191 4.37 -5.08 19.19
N LYS A 192 3.35 -5.40 18.41
CA LYS A 192 3.50 -6.31 17.27
C LYS A 192 4.04 -5.57 16.05
N VAL A 193 4.97 -6.20 15.34
CA VAL A 193 5.59 -5.66 14.13
C VAL A 193 5.32 -6.58 12.95
N PHE A 194 4.71 -6.03 11.91
CA PHE A 194 4.62 -6.73 10.63
C PHE A 194 5.46 -6.04 9.56
N VAL A 195 5.88 -6.81 8.59
CA VAL A 195 6.62 -6.33 7.44
C VAL A 195 5.91 -6.68 6.15
N GLY A 196 6.10 -5.85 5.14
CA GLY A 196 5.56 -6.04 3.81
C GLY A 196 6.40 -5.34 2.75
N GLY A 197 5.86 -5.29 1.52
CA GLY A 197 6.51 -4.72 0.37
C GLY A 197 7.23 -5.75 -0.50
N TYR A 198 7.71 -5.30 -1.66
CA TYR A 198 8.18 -6.19 -2.73
C TYR A 198 9.34 -7.11 -2.32
N ALA A 199 10.27 -6.63 -1.49
CA ALA A 199 11.39 -7.45 -1.01
C ALA A 199 10.92 -8.69 -0.23
N PHE A 200 9.91 -8.51 0.62
CA PHE A 200 9.33 -9.61 1.39
C PHE A 200 8.41 -10.50 0.54
N ASN A 201 7.72 -9.93 -0.46
CA ASN A 201 6.89 -10.71 -1.38
C ASN A 201 7.75 -11.69 -2.22
N LYS A 202 8.98 -11.29 -2.58
CA LYS A 202 9.94 -12.16 -3.29
C LYS A 202 10.52 -13.24 -2.39
N ASN A 203 10.69 -12.98 -1.10
CA ASN A 203 11.22 -13.94 -0.14
C ASN A 203 10.53 -13.75 1.24
N PRO A 204 9.36 -14.34 1.45
CA PRO A 204 8.61 -14.22 2.70
C PRO A 204 9.41 -14.60 3.96
N GLY A 205 10.33 -15.56 3.87
CA GLY A 205 11.15 -16.00 5.00
C GLY A 205 12.01 -14.91 5.64
N LEU A 206 12.27 -13.82 4.93
CA LEU A 206 13.07 -12.69 5.43
C LEU A 206 12.45 -12.00 6.65
N TYR A 207 11.14 -12.08 6.86
CA TYR A 207 10.53 -11.46 8.03
C TYR A 207 11.07 -11.99 9.35
N LYS A 208 11.37 -13.30 9.42
CA LYS A 208 11.98 -13.94 10.62
C LYS A 208 13.38 -13.41 10.86
N ILE A 209 14.16 -13.25 9.79
CA ILE A 209 15.53 -12.72 9.87
C ILE A 209 15.51 -11.26 10.33
N ALA A 210 14.52 -10.49 9.87
CA ALA A 210 14.31 -9.11 10.31
C ALA A 210 13.81 -8.99 11.76
N GLY A 211 13.29 -10.07 12.37
CA GLY A 211 12.74 -10.07 13.73
C GLY A 211 11.29 -9.60 13.82
N ALA A 212 10.56 -9.57 12.70
CA ALA A 212 9.15 -9.23 12.68
C ALA A 212 8.27 -10.38 13.18
N ASP A 213 7.09 -10.05 13.73
CA ASP A 213 6.13 -11.05 14.21
C ASP A 213 5.47 -11.78 13.03
N PHE A 214 5.14 -11.04 11.95
CA PHE A 214 4.59 -11.64 10.74
C PHE A 214 4.92 -10.82 9.47
N TYR A 215 4.74 -11.46 8.34
CA TYR A 215 4.79 -10.88 7.01
C TYR A 215 3.36 -10.75 6.46
N ALA A 216 3.12 -9.68 5.74
CA ALA A 216 1.88 -9.45 5.00
C ALA A 216 2.17 -9.26 3.51
N ALA A 217 1.47 -10.03 2.67
CA ALA A 217 1.65 -10.01 1.22
C ALA A 217 1.03 -8.75 0.59
N ASP A 218 -0.09 -8.30 1.15
CA ASP A 218 -0.85 -7.11 0.72
C ASP A 218 -1.61 -6.50 1.90
N ALA A 219 -2.41 -5.47 1.62
CA ALA A 219 -3.17 -4.76 2.64
C ALA A 219 -4.27 -5.63 3.30
N GLU A 220 -4.86 -6.56 2.56
CA GLU A 220 -5.90 -7.46 3.08
C GLU A 220 -5.30 -8.49 4.02
N ASP A 221 -4.21 -9.12 3.63
CA ASP A 221 -3.46 -10.07 4.46
C ASP A 221 -2.94 -9.40 5.74
N ALA A 222 -2.45 -8.14 5.61
CA ALA A 222 -2.04 -7.34 6.77
C ALA A 222 -3.20 -7.13 7.75
N LEU A 223 -4.36 -6.71 7.25
CA LEU A 223 -5.54 -6.46 8.06
C LEU A 223 -6.06 -7.75 8.72
N ALA A 224 -6.13 -8.86 7.97
CA ALA A 224 -6.61 -10.14 8.49
C ALA A 224 -5.73 -10.65 9.64
N LYS A 225 -4.41 -10.62 9.46
CA LYS A 225 -3.44 -11.01 10.49
C LYS A 225 -3.45 -10.07 11.68
N ALA A 226 -3.53 -8.75 11.45
CA ALA A 226 -3.64 -7.76 12.51
C ALA A 226 -4.86 -8.02 13.40
N LYS A 227 -6.03 -8.22 12.80
CA LYS A 227 -7.26 -8.53 13.54
C LYS A 227 -7.11 -9.80 14.40
N SER A 228 -6.51 -10.87 13.86
CA SER A 228 -6.25 -12.10 14.62
C SER A 228 -5.39 -11.83 15.86
N PHE A 229 -4.26 -11.14 15.71
CA PHE A 229 -3.37 -10.81 16.83
C PHE A 229 -4.04 -9.92 17.88
N LEU A 230 -4.87 -8.96 17.47
CA LEU A 230 -5.51 -8.02 18.38
C LEU A 230 -6.67 -8.68 19.15
N LEU A 231 -7.40 -9.60 18.52
CA LEU A 231 -8.44 -10.40 19.19
C LEU A 231 -7.85 -11.33 20.26
N GLU A 232 -6.73 -12.01 19.96
CA GLU A 232 -6.03 -12.84 20.94
C GLU A 232 -5.57 -12.03 22.16
N ARG A 233 -5.13 -10.78 21.96
CA ARG A 233 -4.73 -9.87 23.04
C ARG A 233 -5.92 -9.40 23.87
N GLY A 234 -7.05 -9.11 23.24
CA GLY A 234 -8.30 -8.74 23.93
C GLY A 234 -8.79 -9.88 24.82
N ALA A 235 -8.86 -11.10 24.31
CA ALA A 235 -9.24 -12.28 25.06
C ALA A 235 -8.29 -12.60 26.22
N ALA A 236 -6.97 -12.36 26.05
CA ALA A 236 -5.99 -12.56 27.12
C ALA A 236 -6.14 -11.52 28.25
N ASN A 237 -6.55 -10.28 27.95
CA ASN A 237 -6.80 -9.25 28.94
C ASN A 237 -8.09 -9.50 29.73
N GLU A 238 -9.13 -10.06 29.11
CA GLU A 238 -10.39 -10.43 29.78
C GLU A 238 -10.21 -11.63 30.75
N LEU A 239 -9.25 -12.52 30.49
CA LEU A 239 -8.93 -13.67 31.37
C LEU A 239 -8.01 -13.30 32.52
N SER A 240 -7.43 -12.10 32.55
CA SER A 240 -6.49 -11.62 33.58
C SER A 240 -7.13 -10.61 34.56
N CYS A 241 -8.42 -10.33 34.42
CA CYS A 241 -9.24 -9.58 35.38
C CYS A 241 -10.18 -10.50 36.16
#